data_30dc6b4a08e40083f30c7dd592da5c6e
#
_entry.id   30dc6b4a08e40083f30c7dd592da5c6e
#
_cell.length_a   1.000
_cell.length_b   1.000
_cell.length_c   1.000
_cell.angle_alpha   90.00
_cell.angle_beta   90.00
_cell.angle_gamma   90.00
#
_symmetry.space_group_name_H-M   'P 1'
#
loop_
_entity.id
_entity.type
_entity.pdbx_description
1 polymer ?
#
loop_
_entity_poly.entity_id
_entity_poly.type
_entity_poly.pdbx_seq_one_letter_code
_entity_poly.pdbx_strand_id
1 'polypeptide(L)'
;MTKNAVRTKMSVKNAAATMVNRICGMALNFFARGVFVRTLGAEYLGLGGFFGNIFALVSLCELGFGAAFTQSLYKPIAENDEKAVCAVMNYFAKVYGVVAAVSTVISVCVMPFLKLIVKGQTEIPGLYSIYLLFMLHNTVSFLLAPKRIMLAADQKMYVYANIHTAFSFLIFGTQIAVLCLTQNYILYLSSRIVLLTVEAICVNMYADRQYPFLSGDYLPDKAYKDRLFTKVKALMLHKTGSVLTHSTDSILISYFLGLECMGRYSNYALVIGSVVTLVDIAVGAVSSSVGNLGATADKDKNENIMRKLGFMNFALLTVCSCVLITTLNPIIGLWLGENMLFNQAEVAVIVSCFYFSCIRDPVQIFINAYGIFEPSRYMNLARAAVNLVLSVLFIVKFGIAGVFLGTVLSVFAVPLWCEPYVLYKYGFTRSAAGFAAEFAVFTLFSVLCCILCFFVCKDFPPTLFYTVLRAGVSALISSAAIVICFPKKLIGVFKP
;
A
#
# COMPACT_ATOMS: atom_id res chain seq x y z
N MET A 1 34.78 13.29 7.88
CA MET A 1 33.39 13.01 8.34
C MET A 1 33.36 11.61 8.94
N THR A 2 32.81 11.44 10.12
CA THR A 2 32.69 10.11 10.73
C THR A 2 31.70 9.25 9.92
N LYS A 3 31.92 7.94 9.86
CA LYS A 3 31.08 6.96 9.11
C LYS A 3 29.58 7.11 9.45
N ASN A 4 29.26 7.50 10.69
CA ASN A 4 27.88 7.77 11.15
C ASN A 4 27.29 9.06 10.54
N ALA A 5 28.06 10.14 10.40
CA ALA A 5 27.58 11.39 9.80
C ALA A 5 27.26 11.21 8.30
N VAL A 6 28.02 10.39 7.59
CA VAL A 6 27.75 10.05 6.17
C VAL A 6 26.47 9.23 6.06
N ARG A 7 26.25 8.22 6.92
CA ARG A 7 25.02 7.41 6.94
C ARG A 7 23.78 8.25 7.24
N THR A 8 23.84 9.14 8.22
CA THR A 8 22.72 10.05 8.54
C THR A 8 22.37 10.95 7.37
N LYS A 9 23.40 11.55 6.71
CA LYS A 9 23.20 12.39 5.52
C LYS A 9 22.54 11.62 4.37
N MET A 10 22.96 10.38 4.11
CA MET A 10 22.37 9.52 3.08
C MET A 10 20.92 9.15 3.43
N SER A 11 20.64 8.84 4.70
CA SER A 11 19.28 8.52 5.17
C SER A 11 18.32 9.69 4.97
N VAL A 12 18.73 10.91 5.33
CA VAL A 12 17.94 12.14 5.10
C VAL A 12 17.71 12.37 3.61
N LYS A 13 18.76 12.21 2.79
CA LYS A 13 18.65 12.37 1.34
C LYS A 13 17.69 11.36 0.71
N ASN A 14 17.75 10.10 1.14
CA ASN A 14 16.82 9.05 0.71
C ASN A 14 15.38 9.36 1.11
N ALA A 15 15.16 9.79 2.35
CA ALA A 15 13.83 10.14 2.85
C ALA A 15 13.24 11.32 2.07
N ALA A 16 14.01 12.39 1.87
CA ALA A 16 13.56 13.57 1.13
C ALA A 16 13.25 13.22 -0.34
N ALA A 17 14.13 12.51 -1.05
CA ALA A 17 13.91 12.12 -2.43
C ALA A 17 12.68 11.20 -2.57
N THR A 18 12.50 10.25 -1.65
CA THR A 18 11.33 9.35 -1.66
C THR A 18 10.03 10.13 -1.38
N MET A 19 10.06 11.09 -0.46
CA MET A 19 8.90 11.93 -0.13
C MET A 19 8.51 12.82 -1.33
N VAL A 20 9.46 13.48 -1.97
CA VAL A 20 9.23 14.27 -3.20
C VAL A 20 8.63 13.38 -4.29
N ASN A 21 9.19 12.20 -4.52
CA ASN A 21 8.68 11.24 -5.50
C ASN A 21 7.21 10.85 -5.21
N ARG A 22 6.87 10.55 -3.96
CA ARG A 22 5.49 10.21 -3.57
C ARG A 22 4.52 11.36 -3.81
N ILE A 23 4.87 12.58 -3.39
CA ILE A 23 4.01 13.76 -3.56
C ILE A 23 3.81 14.07 -5.04
N CYS A 24 4.88 14.09 -5.83
CA CYS A 24 4.80 14.30 -7.28
C CYS A 24 3.94 13.22 -7.94
N GLY A 25 4.17 11.95 -7.59
CA GLY A 25 3.38 10.83 -8.10
C GLY A 25 1.89 10.94 -7.78
N MET A 26 1.52 11.35 -6.55
CA MET A 26 0.13 11.61 -6.19
C MET A 26 -0.47 12.72 -7.05
N ALA A 27 0.17 13.87 -7.15
CA ALA A 27 -0.32 15.00 -7.94
C ALA A 27 -0.52 14.62 -9.41
N LEU A 28 0.49 13.98 -10.03
CA LEU A 28 0.42 13.52 -11.41
C LEU A 28 -0.71 12.51 -11.63
N ASN A 29 -0.90 11.57 -10.70
CA ASN A 29 -2.00 10.60 -10.76
C ASN A 29 -3.38 11.29 -10.72
N PHE A 30 -3.57 12.30 -9.86
CA PHE A 30 -4.81 13.07 -9.82
C PHE A 30 -5.09 13.75 -11.16
N PHE A 31 -4.11 14.46 -11.73
CA PHE A 31 -4.28 15.13 -13.03
C PHE A 31 -4.58 14.15 -14.16
N ALA A 32 -3.76 13.11 -14.30
CA ALA A 32 -3.91 12.12 -15.36
C ALA A 32 -5.24 11.35 -15.24
N ARG A 33 -5.71 11.10 -14.02
CA ARG A 33 -6.99 10.43 -13.77
C ARG A 33 -8.18 11.23 -14.29
N GLY A 34 -8.18 12.56 -14.07
CA GLY A 34 -9.23 13.45 -14.57
C GLY A 34 -9.32 13.42 -16.10
N VAL A 35 -8.18 13.48 -16.78
CA VAL A 35 -8.13 13.36 -18.25
C VAL A 35 -8.60 11.97 -18.69
N PHE A 36 -8.09 10.92 -18.05
CA PHE A 36 -8.42 9.53 -18.39
C PHE A 36 -9.92 9.25 -18.32
N VAL A 37 -10.58 9.62 -17.22
CA VAL A 37 -12.02 9.35 -17.04
C VAL A 37 -12.86 10.11 -18.07
N ARG A 38 -12.46 11.34 -18.41
CA ARG A 38 -13.19 12.14 -19.42
C ARG A 38 -13.02 11.63 -20.84
N THR A 39 -11.90 10.95 -21.14
CA THR A 39 -11.61 10.47 -22.50
C THR A 39 -12.03 9.02 -22.73
N LEU A 40 -11.76 8.13 -21.77
CA LEU A 40 -11.98 6.68 -21.91
C LEU A 40 -13.09 6.13 -21.00
N GLY A 41 -13.53 6.92 -20.02
CA GLY A 41 -14.59 6.52 -19.08
C GLY A 41 -14.13 5.64 -17.91
N ALA A 42 -15.11 5.30 -17.06
CA ALA A 42 -14.87 4.52 -15.84
C ALA A 42 -14.60 3.04 -16.12
N GLU A 43 -15.11 2.50 -17.20
CA GLU A 43 -15.01 1.07 -17.55
C GLU A 43 -13.55 0.67 -17.83
N TYR A 44 -12.83 1.42 -18.67
CA TYR A 44 -11.39 1.19 -18.89
C TYR A 44 -10.55 1.41 -17.63
N LEU A 45 -10.99 2.33 -16.78
CA LEU A 45 -10.36 2.53 -15.48
C LEU A 45 -10.54 1.32 -14.57
N GLY A 46 -11.76 0.77 -14.55
CA GLY A 46 -12.08 -0.47 -13.82
C GLY A 46 -11.29 -1.66 -14.36
N LEU A 47 -11.17 -1.79 -15.67
CA LEU A 47 -10.36 -2.82 -16.32
C LEU A 47 -8.89 -2.74 -15.89
N GLY A 48 -8.33 -1.52 -15.86
CA GLY A 48 -6.97 -1.29 -15.38
C GLY A 48 -6.78 -1.68 -13.91
N GLY A 49 -7.73 -1.33 -13.05
CA GLY A 49 -7.74 -1.73 -11.64
C GLY A 49 -7.89 -3.23 -11.46
N PHE A 50 -8.79 -3.87 -12.21
CA PHE A 50 -9.02 -5.31 -12.20
C PHE A 50 -7.76 -6.09 -12.61
N PHE A 51 -7.16 -5.76 -13.77
CA PHE A 51 -5.93 -6.42 -14.20
C PHE A 51 -4.76 -6.14 -13.24
N GLY A 52 -4.64 -4.91 -12.72
CA GLY A 52 -3.66 -4.59 -11.70
C GLY A 52 -3.75 -5.52 -10.49
N ASN A 53 -4.95 -5.84 -10.03
CA ASN A 53 -5.16 -6.75 -8.89
C ASN A 53 -4.97 -8.23 -9.26
N ILE A 54 -5.31 -8.67 -10.48
CA ILE A 54 -4.94 -10.02 -10.96
C ILE A 54 -3.42 -10.17 -10.94
N PHE A 55 -2.68 -9.21 -11.50
CA PHE A 55 -1.23 -9.27 -11.52
C PHE A 55 -0.58 -9.11 -10.14
N ALA A 56 -1.24 -8.42 -9.20
CA ALA A 56 -0.83 -8.45 -7.80
C ALA A 56 -0.94 -9.86 -7.19
N LEU A 57 -1.99 -10.63 -7.52
CA LEU A 57 -2.10 -12.04 -7.11
C LEU A 57 -1.05 -12.92 -7.78
N VAL A 58 -0.83 -12.76 -9.08
CA VAL A 58 0.23 -13.49 -9.80
C VAL A 58 1.60 -13.19 -9.19
N SER A 59 1.83 -11.96 -8.74
CA SER A 59 3.06 -11.51 -8.07
C SER A 59 3.22 -12.01 -6.63
N LEU A 60 2.29 -12.82 -6.10
CA LEU A 60 2.48 -13.50 -4.81
C LEU A 60 3.78 -14.32 -4.78
N CYS A 61 4.19 -14.85 -5.95
CA CYS A 61 5.45 -15.58 -6.10
C CYS A 61 6.69 -14.74 -5.74
N GLU A 62 6.61 -13.39 -5.83
CA GLU A 62 7.70 -12.47 -5.51
C GLU A 62 7.74 -12.08 -4.03
N LEU A 63 6.63 -12.24 -3.32
CA LEU A 63 6.50 -11.74 -1.95
C LEU A 63 7.59 -12.28 -1.02
N GLY A 64 8.31 -11.34 -0.39
CA GLY A 64 9.37 -11.64 0.56
C GLY A 64 10.77 -11.71 -0.06
N PHE A 65 10.94 -12.00 -1.36
CA PHE A 65 12.25 -12.07 -1.99
C PHE A 65 13.01 -10.74 -1.88
N GLY A 66 12.40 -9.62 -2.31
CA GLY A 66 13.05 -8.32 -2.28
C GLY A 66 13.59 -7.94 -0.89
N ALA A 67 12.79 -8.09 0.16
CA ALA A 67 13.21 -7.78 1.53
C ALA A 67 14.30 -8.73 2.04
N ALA A 68 14.17 -10.04 1.78
CA ALA A 68 15.16 -11.03 2.20
C ALA A 68 16.53 -10.81 1.53
N PHE A 69 16.52 -10.51 0.23
CA PHE A 69 17.76 -10.23 -0.51
C PHE A 69 18.39 -8.91 -0.07
N THR A 70 17.62 -7.84 0.11
CA THR A 70 18.13 -6.57 0.64
C THR A 70 18.81 -6.76 1.99
N GLN A 71 18.20 -7.50 2.91
CA GLN A 71 18.81 -7.82 4.22
C GLN A 71 20.07 -8.65 4.08
N SER A 72 20.11 -9.58 3.12
CA SER A 72 21.26 -10.45 2.88
C SER A 72 22.48 -9.72 2.34
N LEU A 73 22.28 -8.57 1.70
CA LEU A 73 23.34 -7.72 1.16
C LEU A 73 23.99 -6.81 2.22
N TYR A 74 23.31 -6.51 3.34
CA TYR A 74 23.83 -5.55 4.32
C TYR A 74 25.19 -5.96 4.92
N LYS A 75 25.37 -7.25 5.27
CA LYS A 75 26.63 -7.73 5.85
C LYS A 75 27.78 -7.70 4.82
N PRO A 76 27.65 -8.31 3.64
CA PRO A 76 28.70 -8.25 2.61
C PRO A 76 29.09 -6.83 2.20
N ILE A 77 28.09 -5.92 2.06
CA ILE A 77 28.38 -4.50 1.76
C ILE A 77 29.14 -3.84 2.91
N ALA A 78 28.79 -4.11 4.16
CA ALA A 78 29.46 -3.53 5.33
C ALA A 78 30.92 -4.01 5.46
N GLU A 79 31.19 -5.25 5.05
CA GLU A 79 32.51 -5.90 5.04
C GLU A 79 33.32 -5.60 3.76
N ASN A 80 32.75 -4.89 2.78
CA ASN A 80 33.32 -4.63 1.44
C ASN A 80 33.68 -5.93 0.71
N ASP A 81 32.95 -7.00 0.90
CA ASP A 81 33.13 -8.27 0.20
C ASP A 81 32.39 -8.25 -1.14
N GLU A 82 33.04 -7.71 -2.15
CA GLU A 82 32.48 -7.60 -3.51
C GLU A 82 32.12 -8.95 -4.13
N LYS A 83 32.87 -10.02 -3.80
CA LYS A 83 32.58 -11.38 -4.31
C LYS A 83 31.29 -11.91 -3.71
N ALA A 84 31.09 -11.76 -2.40
CA ALA A 84 29.87 -12.17 -1.75
C ALA A 84 28.67 -11.34 -2.22
N VAL A 85 28.82 -10.02 -2.39
CA VAL A 85 27.76 -9.16 -2.97
C VAL A 85 27.39 -9.63 -4.38
N CYS A 86 28.40 -9.87 -5.24
CA CYS A 86 28.18 -10.36 -6.61
C CYS A 86 27.45 -11.72 -6.60
N ALA A 87 27.88 -12.66 -5.75
CA ALA A 87 27.28 -13.98 -5.65
C ALA A 87 25.78 -13.89 -5.25
N VAL A 88 25.44 -13.06 -4.26
CA VAL A 88 24.05 -12.85 -3.84
C VAL A 88 23.23 -12.23 -4.96
N MET A 89 23.76 -11.22 -5.66
CA MET A 89 23.07 -10.53 -6.76
C MET A 89 22.82 -11.45 -7.96
N ASN A 90 23.79 -12.28 -8.33
CA ASN A 90 23.64 -13.26 -9.40
C ASN A 90 22.58 -14.31 -9.06
N TYR A 91 22.59 -14.79 -7.81
CA TYR A 91 21.56 -15.71 -7.35
C TYR A 91 20.18 -15.04 -7.38
N PHE A 92 20.09 -13.78 -6.96
CA PHE A 92 18.87 -13.01 -7.01
C PHE A 92 18.34 -12.85 -8.44
N ALA A 93 19.20 -12.50 -9.40
CA ALA A 93 18.81 -12.40 -10.81
C ALA A 93 18.27 -13.72 -11.36
N LYS A 94 18.89 -14.86 -11.01
CA LYS A 94 18.40 -16.19 -11.39
C LYS A 94 17.02 -16.49 -10.78
N VAL A 95 16.83 -16.20 -9.49
CA VAL A 95 15.54 -16.40 -8.81
C VAL A 95 14.45 -15.54 -9.45
N TYR A 96 14.74 -14.25 -9.74
CA TYR A 96 13.78 -13.37 -10.40
C TYR A 96 13.48 -13.77 -11.85
N GLY A 97 14.43 -14.36 -12.55
CA GLY A 97 14.17 -15.00 -13.85
C GLY A 97 13.16 -16.15 -13.74
N VAL A 98 13.30 -17.00 -12.71
CA VAL A 98 12.33 -18.08 -12.44
C VAL A 98 10.96 -17.50 -12.04
N VAL A 99 10.93 -16.49 -11.16
CA VAL A 99 9.67 -15.80 -10.77
C VAL A 99 8.99 -15.20 -12.00
N ALA A 100 9.73 -14.54 -12.88
CA ALA A 100 9.19 -13.98 -14.13
C ALA A 100 8.59 -15.08 -15.02
N ALA A 101 9.28 -16.21 -15.19
CA ALA A 101 8.80 -17.34 -15.99
C ALA A 101 7.53 -17.95 -15.38
N VAL A 102 7.51 -18.24 -14.07
CA VAL A 102 6.35 -18.79 -13.37
C VAL A 102 5.16 -17.82 -13.44
N SER A 103 5.40 -16.54 -13.18
CA SER A 103 4.37 -15.49 -13.29
C SER A 103 3.78 -15.41 -14.69
N THR A 104 4.60 -15.51 -15.74
CA THR A 104 4.17 -15.52 -17.15
C THR A 104 3.33 -16.76 -17.44
N VAL A 105 3.76 -17.94 -17.00
CA VAL A 105 3.00 -19.20 -17.20
C VAL A 105 1.63 -19.10 -16.51
N ILE A 106 1.57 -18.66 -15.25
CA ILE A 106 0.30 -18.45 -14.53
C ILE A 106 -0.59 -17.49 -15.30
N SER A 107 -0.03 -16.37 -15.80
CA SER A 107 -0.79 -15.37 -16.56
C SER A 107 -1.36 -15.96 -17.87
N VAL A 108 -0.59 -16.78 -18.58
CA VAL A 108 -1.08 -17.47 -19.79
C VAL A 108 -2.21 -18.44 -19.42
N CYS A 109 -2.12 -19.17 -18.31
CA CYS A 109 -3.18 -20.06 -17.83
C CYS A 109 -4.47 -19.32 -17.44
N VAL A 110 -4.39 -18.07 -16.98
CA VAL A 110 -5.55 -17.24 -16.65
C VAL A 110 -6.23 -16.69 -17.91
N MET A 111 -5.50 -16.51 -19.02
CA MET A 111 -5.97 -15.86 -20.24
C MET A 111 -7.27 -16.46 -20.82
N PRO A 112 -7.50 -17.78 -20.90
CA PRO A 112 -8.76 -18.35 -21.40
C PRO A 112 -9.99 -18.00 -20.55
N PHE A 113 -9.77 -17.73 -19.26
CA PHE A 113 -10.84 -17.44 -18.31
C PHE A 113 -11.23 -15.94 -18.26
N LEU A 114 -10.54 -15.07 -19.00
CA LEU A 114 -10.78 -13.63 -18.94
C LEU A 114 -12.23 -13.25 -19.27
N LYS A 115 -12.81 -13.83 -20.32
CA LYS A 115 -14.22 -13.58 -20.67
C LYS A 115 -15.21 -14.07 -19.61
N LEU A 116 -14.87 -15.10 -18.86
CA LEU A 116 -15.70 -15.64 -17.77
C LEU A 116 -15.64 -14.72 -16.54
N ILE A 117 -14.46 -14.16 -16.27
CA ILE A 117 -14.19 -13.33 -15.08
C ILE A 117 -14.66 -11.88 -15.32
N VAL A 118 -14.43 -11.34 -16.54
CA VAL A 118 -14.91 -10.03 -16.95
C VAL A 118 -16.35 -10.17 -17.45
N LYS A 119 -17.30 -10.31 -16.52
CA LYS A 119 -18.72 -10.24 -16.85
C LYS A 119 -19.11 -8.77 -17.03
N GLY A 120 -19.27 -8.33 -18.27
CA GLY A 120 -19.78 -7.01 -18.61
C GLY A 120 -20.73 -7.09 -19.80
N GLN A 121 -21.69 -6.16 -19.88
CA GLN A 121 -22.64 -6.06 -20.99
C GLN A 121 -21.97 -5.56 -22.28
N THR A 122 -20.75 -5.05 -22.23
CA THR A 122 -20.00 -4.49 -23.35
C THR A 122 -18.80 -5.39 -23.70
N GLU A 123 -18.68 -5.73 -24.99
CA GLU A 123 -17.45 -6.35 -25.50
C GLU A 123 -16.35 -5.28 -25.51
N ILE A 124 -15.37 -5.41 -24.62
CA ILE A 124 -14.24 -4.48 -24.57
C ILE A 124 -13.32 -4.78 -25.76
N PRO A 125 -13.17 -3.85 -26.72
CA PRO A 125 -12.29 -4.04 -27.86
C PRO A 125 -10.85 -4.26 -27.40
N GLY A 126 -10.24 -5.33 -27.87
CA GLY A 126 -8.84 -5.62 -27.57
C GLY A 126 -8.55 -6.12 -26.15
N LEU A 127 -9.53 -6.69 -25.44
CA LEU A 127 -9.37 -7.23 -24.08
C LEU A 127 -8.11 -8.09 -23.91
N TYR A 128 -7.87 -9.03 -24.83
CA TYR A 128 -6.68 -9.89 -24.80
C TYR A 128 -5.38 -9.11 -25.03
N SER A 129 -5.38 -8.12 -25.92
CA SER A 129 -4.21 -7.27 -26.18
C SER A 129 -3.88 -6.43 -24.94
N ILE A 130 -4.89 -5.90 -24.27
CA ILE A 130 -4.73 -5.16 -23.00
C ILE A 130 -4.14 -6.09 -21.93
N TYR A 131 -4.68 -7.29 -21.80
CA TYR A 131 -4.14 -8.27 -20.83
C TYR A 131 -2.69 -8.66 -21.13
N LEU A 132 -2.34 -8.90 -22.39
CA LEU A 132 -0.97 -9.19 -22.82
C LEU A 132 -0.01 -8.05 -22.50
N LEU A 133 -0.43 -6.79 -22.65
CA LEU A 133 0.37 -5.63 -22.23
C LEU A 133 0.62 -5.62 -20.72
N PHE A 134 -0.39 -5.90 -19.90
CA PHE A 134 -0.20 -6.03 -18.45
C PHE A 134 0.76 -7.18 -18.09
N MET A 135 0.63 -8.33 -18.77
CA MET A 135 1.52 -9.48 -18.60
C MET A 135 2.96 -9.10 -18.96
N LEU A 136 3.17 -8.46 -20.10
CA LEU A 136 4.49 -8.00 -20.54
C LEU A 136 5.10 -7.02 -19.54
N HIS A 137 4.33 -6.04 -19.08
CA HIS A 137 4.77 -5.10 -18.06
C HIS A 137 5.23 -5.82 -16.78
N ASN A 138 4.43 -6.77 -16.28
CA ASN A 138 4.74 -7.53 -15.08
C ASN A 138 6.03 -8.36 -15.23
N THR A 139 6.17 -9.07 -16.34
CA THR A 139 7.35 -9.89 -16.66
C THR A 139 8.62 -9.04 -16.74
N VAL A 140 8.57 -7.93 -17.49
CA VAL A 140 9.71 -6.99 -17.63
C VAL A 140 10.09 -6.39 -16.29
N SER A 141 9.10 -6.03 -15.45
CA SER A 141 9.35 -5.49 -14.12
C SER A 141 10.14 -6.45 -13.23
N PHE A 142 9.88 -7.75 -13.31
CA PHE A 142 10.66 -8.75 -12.56
C PHE A 142 12.09 -8.89 -13.10
N LEU A 143 12.26 -8.96 -14.40
CA LEU A 143 13.59 -9.12 -15.01
C LEU A 143 14.52 -7.94 -14.70
N LEU A 144 13.98 -6.74 -14.53
CA LEU A 144 14.75 -5.51 -14.33
C LEU A 144 14.84 -5.08 -12.84
N ALA A 145 14.17 -5.80 -11.92
CA ALA A 145 14.14 -5.46 -10.49
C ALA A 145 15.48 -5.66 -9.73
N PRO A 146 16.35 -6.63 -10.03
CA PRO A 146 17.48 -6.97 -9.17
C PRO A 146 18.41 -5.79 -8.85
N LYS A 147 18.79 -5.01 -9.84
CA LYS A 147 19.75 -3.90 -9.65
C LYS A 147 19.20 -2.76 -8.79
N ARG A 148 17.89 -2.52 -8.81
CA ARG A 148 17.23 -1.57 -7.91
C ARG A 148 17.42 -1.96 -6.43
N ILE A 149 17.41 -3.25 -6.14
CA ILE A 149 17.61 -3.76 -4.77
C ILE A 149 19.04 -3.54 -4.30
N MET A 150 20.04 -3.62 -5.19
CA MET A 150 21.41 -3.25 -4.85
C MET A 150 21.51 -1.79 -4.42
N LEU A 151 20.88 -0.88 -5.14
CA LEU A 151 20.82 0.55 -4.77
C LEU A 151 20.14 0.76 -3.39
N ALA A 152 19.11 -0.01 -3.10
CA ALA A 152 18.44 0.03 -1.79
C ALA A 152 19.35 -0.45 -0.66
N ALA A 153 20.06 -1.56 -0.86
CA ALA A 153 20.97 -2.14 0.11
C ALA A 153 22.18 -1.22 0.40
N ASP A 154 22.69 -0.54 -0.61
CA ASP A 154 23.80 0.44 -0.49
C ASP A 154 23.33 1.86 -0.10
N GLN A 155 22.09 2.01 0.39
CA GLN A 155 21.53 3.30 0.81
C GLN A 155 21.52 4.39 -0.28
N LYS A 156 21.51 4.02 -1.56
CA LYS A 156 21.46 4.93 -2.73
C LYS A 156 20.08 5.00 -3.37
N MET A 157 19.01 4.72 -2.61
CA MET A 157 17.62 4.79 -3.11
C MET A 157 17.24 6.16 -3.67
N TYR A 158 17.89 7.23 -3.23
CA TYR A 158 17.66 8.57 -3.76
C TYR A 158 17.95 8.68 -5.26
N VAL A 159 18.90 7.89 -5.78
CA VAL A 159 19.19 7.86 -7.23
C VAL A 159 18.01 7.31 -7.99
N TYR A 160 17.52 6.14 -7.55
CA TYR A 160 16.31 5.54 -8.13
C TYR A 160 15.11 6.50 -8.02
N ALA A 161 14.88 7.11 -6.85
CA ALA A 161 13.78 8.04 -6.66
C ALA A 161 13.83 9.23 -7.60
N ASN A 162 15.02 9.81 -7.86
CA ASN A 162 15.18 10.93 -8.77
C ASN A 162 14.92 10.53 -10.23
N ILE A 163 15.49 9.39 -10.68
CA ILE A 163 15.24 8.85 -12.03
C ILE A 163 13.74 8.60 -12.19
N HIS A 164 13.12 7.89 -11.24
CA HIS A 164 11.71 7.57 -11.28
C HIS A 164 10.81 8.82 -11.29
N THR A 165 11.16 9.88 -10.55
CA THR A 165 10.42 11.14 -10.58
C THR A 165 10.49 11.78 -11.96
N ALA A 166 11.67 11.84 -12.59
CA ALA A 166 11.80 12.38 -13.95
C ALA A 166 10.99 11.57 -14.96
N PHE A 167 11.10 10.24 -14.92
CA PHE A 167 10.30 9.36 -15.79
C PHE A 167 8.81 9.44 -15.50
N SER A 168 8.39 9.67 -14.26
CA SER A 168 6.97 9.88 -13.92
C SER A 168 6.39 11.09 -14.67
N PHE A 169 7.08 12.22 -14.69
CA PHE A 169 6.65 13.39 -15.49
C PHE A 169 6.57 13.05 -16.97
N LEU A 170 7.55 12.35 -17.53
CA LEU A 170 7.59 11.96 -18.94
C LEU A 170 6.44 10.98 -19.26
N ILE A 171 6.21 9.97 -18.41
CA ILE A 171 5.13 8.99 -18.56
C ILE A 171 3.78 9.69 -18.54
N PHE A 172 3.50 10.52 -17.53
CA PHE A 172 2.22 11.20 -17.42
C PHE A 172 2.00 12.20 -18.56
N GLY A 173 3.02 12.97 -18.94
CA GLY A 173 2.95 13.86 -20.09
C GLY A 173 2.63 13.12 -21.39
N THR A 174 3.34 12.03 -21.67
CA THR A 174 3.09 11.19 -22.85
C THR A 174 1.71 10.54 -22.78
N GLN A 175 1.29 10.03 -21.63
CA GLN A 175 -0.03 9.43 -21.47
C GLN A 175 -1.17 10.44 -21.71
N ILE A 176 -1.05 11.65 -21.18
CA ILE A 176 -2.02 12.73 -21.43
C ILE A 176 -2.05 13.09 -22.92
N ALA A 177 -0.89 13.24 -23.56
CA ALA A 177 -0.81 13.53 -25.00
C ALA A 177 -1.47 12.43 -25.83
N VAL A 178 -1.18 11.15 -25.55
CA VAL A 178 -1.80 10.00 -26.22
C VAL A 178 -3.31 10.00 -26.04
N LEU A 179 -3.81 10.25 -24.83
CA LEU A 179 -5.25 10.31 -24.56
C LEU A 179 -5.94 11.43 -25.33
N CYS A 180 -5.37 12.63 -25.33
CA CYS A 180 -5.94 13.78 -26.01
C CYS A 180 -5.93 13.63 -27.54
N LEU A 181 -4.90 13.00 -28.11
CA LEU A 181 -4.72 12.88 -29.56
C LEU A 181 -5.40 11.64 -30.14
N THR A 182 -5.43 10.52 -29.42
CA THR A 182 -5.85 9.22 -30.01
C THR A 182 -7.03 8.57 -29.33
N GLN A 183 -7.32 8.91 -28.07
CA GLN A 183 -8.33 8.26 -27.23
C GLN A 183 -8.21 6.72 -27.22
N ASN A 184 -6.98 6.20 -27.43
CA ASN A 184 -6.70 4.77 -27.57
C ASN A 184 -6.04 4.21 -26.32
N TYR A 185 -6.73 3.29 -25.62
CA TYR A 185 -6.23 2.70 -24.37
C TYR A 185 -5.02 1.80 -24.60
N ILE A 186 -4.93 1.11 -25.74
CA ILE A 186 -3.77 0.24 -26.05
C ILE A 186 -2.51 1.09 -26.21
N LEU A 187 -2.59 2.21 -26.94
CA LEU A 187 -1.47 3.14 -27.11
C LEU A 187 -1.07 3.79 -25.76
N TYR A 188 -2.07 4.14 -24.94
CA TYR A 188 -1.84 4.65 -23.58
C TYR A 188 -1.05 3.66 -22.72
N LEU A 189 -1.41 2.37 -22.71
CA LEU A 189 -0.69 1.35 -21.96
C LEU A 189 0.69 1.07 -22.57
N SER A 190 0.77 0.96 -23.89
CA SER A 190 2.03 0.67 -24.60
C SER A 190 3.07 1.77 -24.33
N SER A 191 2.67 3.04 -24.40
CA SER A 191 3.56 4.18 -24.12
C SER A 191 4.12 4.11 -22.70
N ARG A 192 3.28 3.78 -21.72
CA ARG A 192 3.68 3.59 -20.34
C ARG A 192 4.71 2.46 -20.20
N ILE A 193 4.44 1.30 -20.80
CA ILE A 193 5.31 0.13 -20.70
C ILE A 193 6.68 0.42 -21.32
N VAL A 194 6.73 1.06 -22.48
CA VAL A 194 7.97 1.46 -23.15
C VAL A 194 8.78 2.37 -22.22
N LEU A 195 8.17 3.43 -21.68
CA LEU A 195 8.88 4.39 -20.84
C LEU A 195 9.34 3.78 -19.49
N LEU A 196 8.53 2.90 -18.87
CA LEU A 196 8.95 2.17 -17.66
C LEU A 196 10.11 1.21 -17.96
N THR A 197 10.12 0.60 -19.15
CA THR A 197 11.25 -0.26 -19.57
C THR A 197 12.51 0.57 -19.77
N VAL A 198 12.41 1.73 -20.41
CA VAL A 198 13.55 2.67 -20.58
C VAL A 198 14.04 3.16 -19.22
N GLU A 199 13.14 3.54 -18.30
CA GLU A 199 13.50 3.90 -16.93
C GLU A 199 14.32 2.79 -16.26
N ALA A 200 13.83 1.55 -16.31
CA ALA A 200 14.50 0.42 -15.69
C ALA A 200 15.86 0.12 -16.33
N ILE A 201 16.00 0.30 -17.65
CA ILE A 201 17.30 0.21 -18.34
C ILE A 201 18.25 1.32 -17.85
N CYS A 202 17.79 2.56 -17.71
CA CYS A 202 18.59 3.66 -17.17
C CYS A 202 19.08 3.37 -15.75
N VAL A 203 18.21 2.85 -14.89
CA VAL A 203 18.58 2.43 -13.52
C VAL A 203 19.63 1.32 -13.54
N ASN A 204 19.46 0.33 -14.43
CA ASN A 204 20.39 -0.78 -14.57
C ASN A 204 21.74 -0.31 -15.10
N MET A 205 21.78 0.56 -16.10
CA MET A 205 23.02 1.16 -16.62
C MET A 205 23.76 1.99 -15.54
N TYR A 206 23.03 2.74 -14.73
CA TYR A 206 23.63 3.45 -13.60
C TYR A 206 24.24 2.46 -12.59
N ALA A 207 23.52 1.39 -12.24
CA ALA A 207 24.00 0.38 -11.30
C ALA A 207 25.25 -0.34 -11.84
N ASP A 208 25.30 -0.67 -13.15
CA ASP A 208 26.47 -1.31 -13.79
C ASP A 208 27.72 -0.42 -13.74
N ARG A 209 27.57 0.88 -13.97
CA ARG A 209 28.67 1.83 -13.85
C ARG A 209 29.14 2.01 -12.41
N GLN A 210 28.21 1.96 -11.45
CA GLN A 210 28.52 2.16 -10.03
C GLN A 210 29.13 0.92 -9.38
N TYR A 211 28.75 -0.29 -9.88
CA TYR A 211 29.15 -1.58 -9.31
C TYR A 211 29.71 -2.53 -10.40
N PRO A 212 30.89 -2.22 -10.98
CA PRO A 212 31.48 -3.03 -12.08
C PRO A 212 31.74 -4.49 -11.67
N PHE A 213 31.97 -4.73 -10.38
CA PHE A 213 32.22 -6.06 -9.82
C PHE A 213 31.00 -7.03 -9.94
N LEU A 214 29.80 -6.51 -10.22
CA LEU A 214 28.62 -7.36 -10.42
C LEU A 214 28.65 -8.16 -11.72
N SER A 215 29.61 -7.92 -12.61
CA SER A 215 29.82 -8.70 -13.84
C SER A 215 30.48 -10.06 -13.59
N GLY A 216 30.99 -10.34 -12.38
CA GLY A 216 31.60 -11.60 -12.02
C GLY A 216 30.58 -12.75 -11.95
N ASP A 217 31.01 -13.97 -12.30
CA ASP A 217 30.13 -15.18 -12.22
C ASP A 217 30.35 -15.94 -10.91
N TYR A 218 29.91 -15.35 -9.80
CA TYR A 218 29.95 -15.98 -8.49
C TYR A 218 28.54 -16.38 -8.07
N LEU A 219 28.42 -17.52 -7.35
CA LEU A 219 27.17 -17.98 -6.74
C LEU A 219 27.42 -18.34 -5.28
N PRO A 220 26.42 -18.10 -4.39
CA PRO A 220 26.53 -18.47 -3.00
C PRO A 220 26.48 -19.99 -2.84
N ASP A 221 27.00 -20.50 -1.73
CA ASP A 221 26.98 -21.89 -1.36
C ASP A 221 25.53 -22.41 -1.11
N LYS A 222 25.38 -23.75 -1.04
CA LYS A 222 24.07 -24.37 -0.83
C LYS A 222 23.46 -23.99 0.52
N ALA A 223 24.27 -23.98 1.58
CA ALA A 223 23.80 -23.67 2.93
C ALA A 223 23.28 -22.23 3.04
N TYR A 224 23.90 -21.28 2.33
CA TYR A 224 23.41 -19.91 2.25
C TYR A 224 22.07 -19.81 1.50
N LYS A 225 21.93 -20.52 0.37
CA LYS A 225 20.68 -20.57 -0.43
C LYS A 225 19.52 -21.11 0.42
N ASP A 226 19.74 -22.19 1.16
CA ASP A 226 18.71 -22.82 2.01
C ASP A 226 18.27 -21.89 3.15
N ARG A 227 19.22 -21.21 3.81
CA ARG A 227 18.92 -20.17 4.83
C ARG A 227 18.13 -19.00 4.26
N LEU A 228 18.51 -18.53 3.07
CA LEU A 228 17.81 -17.45 2.40
C LEU A 228 16.39 -17.83 2.02
N PHE A 229 16.19 -19.03 1.47
CA PHE A 229 14.88 -19.54 1.09
C PHE A 229 13.94 -19.69 2.30
N THR A 230 14.47 -20.12 3.45
CA THR A 230 13.70 -20.19 4.70
C THR A 230 13.18 -18.81 5.13
N LYS A 231 14.03 -17.77 5.04
CA LYS A 231 13.63 -16.39 5.32
C LYS A 231 12.56 -15.88 4.35
N VAL A 232 12.74 -16.16 3.05
CA VAL A 232 11.76 -15.77 2.01
C VAL A 232 10.40 -16.40 2.31
N LYS A 233 10.37 -17.72 2.59
CA LYS A 233 9.12 -18.44 2.89
C LYS A 233 8.36 -17.82 4.07
N ALA A 234 9.06 -17.45 5.14
CA ALA A 234 8.45 -16.80 6.30
C ALA A 234 7.84 -15.43 5.96
N LEU A 235 8.58 -14.59 5.22
CA LEU A 235 8.12 -13.26 4.80
C LEU A 235 6.97 -13.36 3.78
N MET A 236 7.03 -14.32 2.87
CA MET A 236 5.97 -14.59 1.89
C MET A 236 4.65 -14.93 2.59
N LEU A 237 4.66 -15.87 3.54
CA LEU A 237 3.46 -16.26 4.28
C LEU A 237 2.80 -15.07 4.98
N HIS A 238 3.61 -14.21 5.61
CA HIS A 238 3.12 -13.06 6.34
C HIS A 238 2.45 -12.01 5.41
N LYS A 239 3.00 -11.80 4.20
CA LYS A 239 2.50 -10.81 3.25
C LYS A 239 1.33 -11.30 2.39
N THR A 240 1.24 -12.60 2.14
CA THR A 240 0.25 -13.21 1.24
C THR A 240 -1.19 -12.86 1.62
N GLY A 241 -1.53 -12.92 2.89
CA GLY A 241 -2.90 -12.63 3.34
C GLY A 241 -3.36 -11.19 3.07
N SER A 242 -2.46 -10.21 3.16
CA SER A 242 -2.78 -8.81 2.87
C SER A 242 -3.09 -8.61 1.37
N VAL A 243 -2.24 -9.15 0.50
CA VAL A 243 -2.46 -9.06 -0.96
C VAL A 243 -3.72 -9.80 -1.36
N LEU A 244 -3.97 -11.00 -0.80
CA LEU A 244 -5.19 -11.75 -1.05
C LEU A 244 -6.43 -10.92 -0.73
N THR A 245 -6.51 -10.30 0.45
CA THR A 245 -7.67 -9.49 0.84
C THR A 245 -7.94 -8.37 -0.17
N HIS A 246 -6.95 -7.53 -0.46
CA HIS A 246 -7.14 -6.37 -1.34
C HIS A 246 -7.45 -6.76 -2.79
N SER A 247 -6.77 -7.77 -3.33
CA SER A 247 -6.98 -8.21 -4.71
C SER A 247 -8.33 -8.92 -4.87
N THR A 248 -8.75 -9.69 -3.86
CA THR A 248 -10.04 -10.40 -3.88
C THR A 248 -11.20 -9.43 -3.88
N ASP A 249 -11.18 -8.37 -3.06
CA ASP A 249 -12.22 -7.35 -3.03
C ASP A 249 -12.42 -6.73 -4.43
N SER A 250 -11.35 -6.37 -5.11
CA SER A 250 -11.40 -5.80 -6.47
C SER A 250 -11.93 -6.78 -7.52
N ILE A 251 -11.57 -8.05 -7.41
CA ILE A 251 -12.08 -9.11 -8.32
C ILE A 251 -13.58 -9.34 -8.08
N LEU A 252 -14.02 -9.39 -6.82
CA LEU A 252 -15.43 -9.53 -6.49
C LEU A 252 -16.26 -8.34 -7.00
N ILE A 253 -15.79 -7.11 -6.81
CA ILE A 253 -16.46 -5.92 -7.34
C ILE A 253 -16.58 -6.02 -8.87
N SER A 254 -15.51 -6.35 -9.56
CA SER A 254 -15.51 -6.45 -11.01
C SER A 254 -16.41 -7.57 -11.53
N TYR A 255 -16.44 -8.71 -10.86
CA TYR A 255 -17.22 -9.88 -11.25
C TYR A 255 -18.72 -9.71 -10.98
N PHE A 256 -19.11 -9.22 -9.80
CA PHE A 256 -20.51 -9.12 -9.38
C PHE A 256 -21.16 -7.78 -9.77
N LEU A 257 -20.42 -6.68 -9.76
CA LEU A 257 -20.94 -5.32 -9.94
C LEU A 257 -20.47 -4.67 -11.24
N GLY A 258 -19.53 -5.31 -11.97
CA GLY A 258 -19.02 -4.84 -13.26
C GLY A 258 -17.85 -3.89 -13.16
N LEU A 259 -17.20 -3.66 -14.31
CA LEU A 259 -15.97 -2.85 -14.42
C LEU A 259 -16.25 -1.37 -14.16
N GLU A 260 -17.42 -0.86 -14.50
CA GLU A 260 -17.78 0.54 -14.22
C GLU A 260 -17.78 0.81 -12.72
N CYS A 261 -18.39 -0.07 -11.91
CA CYS A 261 -18.39 0.04 -10.46
C CYS A 261 -16.96 -0.04 -9.90
N MET A 262 -16.11 -0.92 -10.44
CA MET A 262 -14.70 -1.00 -10.09
C MET A 262 -13.96 0.29 -10.47
N GLY A 263 -14.25 0.89 -11.61
CA GLY A 263 -13.72 2.17 -12.05
C GLY A 263 -14.08 3.30 -11.11
N ARG A 264 -15.36 3.40 -10.72
CA ARG A 264 -15.85 4.35 -9.72
C ARG A 264 -15.12 4.18 -8.40
N TYR A 265 -15.05 2.96 -7.87
CA TYR A 265 -14.33 2.65 -6.63
C TYR A 265 -12.84 3.02 -6.70
N SER A 266 -12.18 2.79 -7.82
CA SER A 266 -10.74 3.10 -7.96
C SER A 266 -10.42 4.58 -7.77
N ASN A 267 -11.39 5.49 -7.96
CA ASN A 267 -11.23 6.91 -7.70
C ASN A 267 -11.24 7.20 -6.19
N TYR A 268 -12.16 6.57 -5.45
CA TYR A 268 -12.20 6.63 -3.98
C TYR A 268 -10.93 6.01 -3.38
N ALA A 269 -10.50 4.87 -3.91
CA ALA A 269 -9.28 4.20 -3.48
C ALA A 269 -8.03 5.07 -3.70
N LEU A 270 -7.98 5.87 -4.78
CA LEU A 270 -6.88 6.82 -5.02
C LEU A 270 -6.81 7.90 -3.96
N VAL A 271 -7.95 8.52 -3.61
CA VAL A 271 -8.00 9.57 -2.56
C VAL A 271 -7.62 8.98 -1.21
N ILE A 272 -8.25 7.88 -0.82
CA ILE A 272 -7.99 7.20 0.45
C ILE A 272 -6.54 6.71 0.53
N GLY A 273 -6.02 6.10 -0.54
CA GLY A 273 -4.63 5.63 -0.60
C GLY A 273 -3.61 6.76 -0.45
N SER A 274 -3.95 7.98 -0.91
CA SER A 274 -3.14 9.17 -0.68
C SER A 274 -3.13 9.56 0.80
N VAL A 275 -4.28 9.52 1.48
CA VAL A 275 -4.38 9.76 2.93
C VAL A 275 -3.65 8.67 3.72
N VAL A 276 -3.82 7.40 3.37
CA VAL A 276 -3.07 6.28 3.97
C VAL A 276 -1.56 6.53 3.87
N THR A 277 -1.07 6.95 2.70
CA THR A 277 0.36 7.24 2.51
C THR A 277 0.86 8.36 3.45
N LEU A 278 0.05 9.39 3.70
CA LEU A 278 0.39 10.46 4.65
C LEU A 278 0.40 9.94 6.10
N VAL A 279 -0.57 9.10 6.46
CA VAL A 279 -0.61 8.43 7.78
C VAL A 279 0.62 7.54 7.96
N ASP A 280 0.98 6.73 6.96
CA ASP A 280 2.16 5.86 6.98
C ASP A 280 3.46 6.65 7.18
N ILE A 281 3.59 7.83 6.55
CA ILE A 281 4.75 8.70 6.74
C ILE A 281 4.80 9.21 8.19
N ALA A 282 3.68 9.65 8.75
CA ALA A 282 3.62 10.17 10.10
C ALA A 282 3.91 9.09 11.16
N VAL A 283 3.28 7.92 11.04
CA VAL A 283 3.45 6.78 11.95
C VAL A 283 4.82 6.13 11.75
N GLY A 284 5.28 6.00 10.50
CA GLY A 284 6.56 5.42 10.14
C GLY A 284 7.77 6.20 10.65
N ALA A 285 7.65 7.53 10.82
CA ALA A 285 8.71 8.35 11.41
C ALA A 285 9.07 7.90 12.84
N VAL A 286 8.08 7.39 13.59
CA VAL A 286 8.28 6.89 14.95
C VAL A 286 8.76 5.43 14.96
N SER A 287 8.44 4.65 13.95
CA SER A 287 8.76 3.22 13.85
C SER A 287 10.27 2.93 13.91
N SER A 288 11.11 3.80 13.33
CA SER A 288 12.57 3.66 13.36
C SER A 288 13.14 3.77 14.79
N SER A 289 12.53 4.63 15.62
CA SER A 289 12.90 4.78 17.03
C SER A 289 12.47 3.58 17.86
N VAL A 290 11.31 3.00 17.56
CA VAL A 290 10.78 1.80 18.23
C VAL A 290 11.65 0.56 17.95
N GLY A 291 12.17 0.41 16.73
CA GLY A 291 13.08 -0.68 16.37
C GLY A 291 14.35 -0.70 17.23
N ASN A 292 14.90 0.48 17.56
CA ASN A 292 16.07 0.60 18.44
C ASN A 292 15.73 0.32 19.91
N LEU A 293 14.52 0.65 20.36
CA LEU A 293 14.06 0.43 21.73
C LEU A 293 13.75 -1.05 22.01
N GLY A 294 13.28 -1.80 21.01
CA GLY A 294 12.96 -3.23 21.15
C GLY A 294 14.15 -4.10 21.55
N ALA A 295 15.38 -3.65 21.29
CA ALA A 295 16.62 -4.37 21.61
C ALA A 295 17.17 -4.10 23.01
N THR A 296 16.73 -3.04 23.71
CA THR A 296 17.45 -2.52 24.88
C THR A 296 16.61 -2.14 26.09
N ALA A 297 15.26 -2.13 26.00
CA ALA A 297 14.45 -1.45 26.99
C ALA A 297 13.53 -2.35 27.81
N ASP A 298 13.21 -1.86 29.00
CA ASP A 298 12.17 -2.28 29.90
C ASP A 298 10.83 -2.45 29.15
N LYS A 299 10.19 -3.60 29.28
CA LYS A 299 8.94 -3.97 28.64
C LYS A 299 7.79 -3.01 28.98
N ASP A 300 7.76 -2.49 30.20
CA ASP A 300 6.75 -1.53 30.65
C ASP A 300 6.92 -0.16 29.97
N LYS A 301 8.17 0.27 29.75
CA LYS A 301 8.47 1.49 29.00
C LYS A 301 8.03 1.36 27.54
N ASN A 302 8.27 0.21 26.94
CA ASN A 302 7.88 -0.06 25.54
C ASN A 302 6.36 -0.12 25.40
N GLU A 303 5.62 -0.69 26.34
CA GLU A 303 4.16 -0.66 26.33
C GLU A 303 3.63 0.78 26.41
N ASN A 304 4.20 1.64 27.28
CA ASN A 304 3.83 3.04 27.35
C ASN A 304 4.06 3.77 26.02
N ILE A 305 5.18 3.50 25.34
CA ILE A 305 5.46 4.08 24.01
C ILE A 305 4.44 3.59 23.00
N MET A 306 4.11 2.30 23.00
CA MET A 306 3.08 1.74 22.11
C MET A 306 1.72 2.39 22.36
N ARG A 307 1.32 2.60 23.62
CA ARG A 307 0.06 3.29 23.97
C ARG A 307 0.05 4.75 23.54
N LYS A 308 1.19 5.48 23.70
CA LYS A 308 1.34 6.85 23.19
C LYS A 308 1.20 6.90 21.67
N LEU A 309 1.89 6.00 20.97
CA LEU A 309 1.79 5.87 19.52
C LEU A 309 0.35 5.49 19.07
N GLY A 310 -0.28 4.59 19.81
CA GLY A 310 -1.69 4.22 19.60
C GLY A 310 -2.65 5.39 19.72
N PHE A 311 -2.46 6.24 20.73
CA PHE A 311 -3.27 7.45 20.88
C PHE A 311 -3.02 8.49 19.77
N MET A 312 -1.76 8.68 19.36
CA MET A 312 -1.42 9.57 18.24
C MET A 312 -2.06 9.10 16.93
N ASN A 313 -1.93 7.80 16.65
CA ASN A 313 -2.54 7.18 15.48
C ASN A 313 -4.07 7.31 15.50
N PHE A 314 -4.72 7.01 16.63
CA PHE A 314 -6.16 7.22 16.83
C PHE A 314 -6.56 8.66 16.55
N ALA A 315 -5.86 9.65 17.12
CA ALA A 315 -6.18 11.06 16.92
C ALA A 315 -6.08 11.46 15.43
N LEU A 316 -5.00 11.05 14.76
CA LEU A 316 -4.79 11.31 13.34
C LEU A 316 -5.89 10.64 12.49
N LEU A 317 -6.20 9.37 12.74
CA LEU A 317 -7.21 8.63 11.99
C LEU A 317 -8.62 9.18 12.21
N THR A 318 -8.94 9.64 13.42
CA THR A 318 -10.22 10.30 13.70
C THR A 318 -10.38 11.56 12.85
N VAL A 319 -9.38 12.44 12.83
CA VAL A 319 -9.40 13.65 12.00
C VAL A 319 -9.51 13.28 10.52
N CYS A 320 -8.68 12.35 10.02
CA CYS A 320 -8.73 11.91 8.63
C CYS A 320 -10.09 11.32 8.26
N SER A 321 -10.68 10.49 9.12
CA SER A 321 -11.99 9.88 8.87
C SER A 321 -13.13 10.91 8.84
N CYS A 322 -13.10 11.89 9.76
CA CYS A 322 -14.07 13.01 9.76
C CYS A 322 -13.96 13.87 8.50
N VAL A 323 -12.75 14.13 8.03
CA VAL A 323 -12.53 14.85 6.78
C VAL A 323 -12.99 14.01 5.58
N LEU A 324 -12.61 12.74 5.50
CA LEU A 324 -12.98 11.85 4.39
C LEU A 324 -14.49 11.69 4.27
N ILE A 325 -15.22 11.43 5.37
CA ILE A 325 -16.67 11.19 5.33
C ILE A 325 -17.45 12.41 4.81
N THR A 326 -16.93 13.62 5.02
CA THR A 326 -17.58 14.88 4.61
C THR A 326 -17.12 15.38 3.25
N THR A 327 -15.94 14.98 2.76
CA THR A 327 -15.33 15.56 1.55
C THR A 327 -15.19 14.60 0.37
N LEU A 328 -15.23 13.26 0.57
CA LEU A 328 -14.99 12.30 -0.52
C LEU A 328 -15.96 12.51 -1.69
N ASN A 329 -17.27 12.50 -1.45
CA ASN A 329 -18.27 12.73 -2.50
C ASN A 329 -18.13 14.12 -3.15
N PRO A 330 -18.03 15.24 -2.41
CA PRO A 330 -17.77 16.55 -3.00
C PRO A 330 -16.50 16.59 -3.88
N ILE A 331 -15.40 15.98 -3.42
CA ILE A 331 -14.15 15.93 -4.21
C ILE A 331 -14.37 15.15 -5.51
N ILE A 332 -14.93 13.95 -5.44
CA ILE A 332 -15.15 13.10 -6.62
C ILE A 332 -16.14 13.77 -7.58
N GLY A 333 -17.23 14.34 -7.09
CA GLY A 333 -18.23 15.02 -7.90
C GLY A 333 -17.66 16.24 -8.65
N LEU A 334 -16.92 17.10 -7.98
CA LEU A 334 -16.26 18.26 -8.60
C LEU A 334 -15.17 17.86 -9.60
N TRP A 335 -14.47 16.79 -9.32
CA TRP A 335 -13.33 16.36 -10.14
C TRP A 335 -13.75 15.54 -11.36
N LEU A 336 -14.64 14.57 -11.18
CA LEU A 336 -14.98 13.56 -12.18
C LEU A 336 -16.45 13.56 -12.61
N GLY A 337 -17.31 14.31 -11.92
CA GLY A 337 -18.75 14.39 -12.19
C GLY A 337 -19.61 13.50 -11.29
N GLU A 338 -20.90 13.82 -11.24
CA GLU A 338 -21.88 13.17 -10.35
C GLU A 338 -22.07 11.68 -10.64
N ASN A 339 -21.90 11.24 -11.88
CA ASN A 339 -22.04 9.85 -12.29
C ASN A 339 -21.01 8.92 -11.61
N MET A 340 -19.94 9.49 -11.03
CA MET A 340 -18.90 8.74 -10.35
C MET A 340 -19.16 8.59 -8.85
N LEU A 341 -20.26 9.15 -8.32
CA LEU A 341 -20.55 9.15 -6.89
C LEU A 341 -21.12 7.81 -6.40
N PHE A 342 -20.73 7.45 -5.20
CA PHE A 342 -21.37 6.44 -4.38
C PHE A 342 -22.37 7.10 -3.41
N ASN A 343 -23.34 6.32 -2.95
CA ASN A 343 -24.23 6.82 -1.91
C ASN A 343 -23.48 6.98 -0.57
N GLN A 344 -24.02 7.80 0.33
CA GLN A 344 -23.33 8.16 1.56
C GLN A 344 -23.10 6.96 2.50
N ALA A 345 -23.97 5.95 2.47
CA ALA A 345 -23.80 4.73 3.25
C ALA A 345 -22.61 3.90 2.73
N GLU A 346 -22.45 3.79 1.40
CA GLU A 346 -21.29 3.15 0.78
C GLU A 346 -19.99 3.88 1.15
N VAL A 347 -19.99 5.21 1.09
CA VAL A 347 -18.83 6.03 1.53
C VAL A 347 -18.51 5.80 3.00
N ALA A 348 -19.52 5.74 3.87
CA ALA A 348 -19.32 5.49 5.30
C ALA A 348 -18.65 4.13 5.55
N VAL A 349 -19.04 3.08 4.83
CA VAL A 349 -18.41 1.75 4.95
C VAL A 349 -16.98 1.76 4.41
N ILE A 350 -16.72 2.46 3.30
CA ILE A 350 -15.36 2.60 2.73
C ILE A 350 -14.44 3.36 3.71
N VAL A 351 -14.90 4.45 4.31
CA VAL A 351 -14.14 5.19 5.34
C VAL A 351 -13.93 4.36 6.60
N SER A 352 -14.92 3.54 7.00
CA SER A 352 -14.76 2.60 8.11
C SER A 352 -13.67 1.56 7.81
N CYS A 353 -13.60 1.05 6.57
CA CYS A 353 -12.54 0.14 6.13
C CYS A 353 -11.14 0.81 6.23
N PHE A 354 -11.01 2.07 5.85
CA PHE A 354 -9.80 2.85 6.06
C PHE A 354 -9.42 2.92 7.54
N TYR A 355 -10.34 3.35 8.40
CA TYR A 355 -10.09 3.49 9.85
C TYR A 355 -9.63 2.16 10.47
N PHE A 356 -10.39 1.07 10.27
CA PHE A 356 -10.07 -0.23 10.88
C PHE A 356 -8.82 -0.90 10.29
N SER A 357 -8.42 -0.56 9.08
CA SER A 357 -7.17 -1.04 8.51
C SER A 357 -5.97 -0.35 9.17
N CYS A 358 -5.99 0.97 9.34
CA CYS A 358 -4.84 1.75 9.81
C CYS A 358 -4.75 1.86 11.35
N ILE A 359 -5.84 1.67 12.10
CA ILE A 359 -5.81 1.77 13.58
C ILE A 359 -4.92 0.69 14.23
N ARG A 360 -4.62 -0.38 13.52
CA ARG A 360 -3.79 -1.50 13.95
C ARG A 360 -2.28 -1.26 13.79
N ASP A 361 -1.88 -0.23 13.04
CA ASP A 361 -0.48 0.01 12.68
C ASP A 361 0.48 0.08 13.89
N PRO A 362 0.14 0.75 15.01
CA PRO A 362 1.00 0.74 16.20
C PRO A 362 1.32 -0.67 16.72
N VAL A 363 0.33 -1.55 16.74
CA VAL A 363 0.51 -2.95 17.19
C VAL A 363 1.40 -3.72 16.21
N GLN A 364 1.19 -3.53 14.91
CA GLN A 364 1.98 -4.18 13.87
C GLN A 364 3.44 -3.72 13.88
N ILE A 365 3.70 -2.43 14.14
CA ILE A 365 5.05 -1.88 14.28
C ILE A 365 5.81 -2.62 15.38
N PHE A 366 5.19 -2.84 16.54
CA PHE A 366 5.83 -3.55 17.66
C PHE A 366 5.97 -5.05 17.39
N ILE A 367 5.00 -5.72 16.76
CA ILE A 367 5.13 -7.11 16.31
C ILE A 367 6.33 -7.26 15.37
N ASN A 368 6.49 -6.35 14.42
CA ASN A 368 7.60 -6.34 13.47
C ASN A 368 8.94 -6.05 14.15
N ALA A 369 8.99 -5.09 15.08
CA ALA A 369 10.19 -4.71 15.81
C ALA A 369 10.70 -5.85 16.74
N TYR A 370 9.77 -6.59 17.34
CA TYR A 370 10.10 -7.74 18.20
C TYR A 370 10.30 -9.05 17.43
N GLY A 371 10.04 -9.06 16.12
CA GLY A 371 10.17 -10.26 15.30
C GLY A 371 9.16 -11.36 15.64
N ILE A 372 7.99 -11.02 16.18
CA ILE A 372 6.94 -11.97 16.62
C ILE A 372 6.15 -12.45 15.37
N PHE A 373 6.86 -13.10 14.42
CA PHE A 373 6.25 -13.54 13.16
C PHE A 373 5.65 -14.95 13.25
N GLU A 374 6.24 -15.82 14.04
CA GLU A 374 5.82 -17.21 14.11
C GLU A 374 4.42 -17.40 14.69
N PRO A 375 4.06 -16.78 15.84
CA PRO A 375 2.70 -16.86 16.37
C PRO A 375 1.64 -16.17 15.50
N SER A 376 2.05 -15.20 14.68
CA SER A 376 1.16 -14.39 13.83
C SER A 376 1.04 -14.87 12.37
N ARG A 377 1.81 -15.90 11.97
CA ARG A 377 1.97 -16.29 10.55
C ARG A 377 0.70 -16.61 9.79
N TYR A 378 -0.30 -17.18 10.46
CA TYR A 378 -1.57 -17.57 9.83
C TYR A 378 -2.69 -16.54 9.97
N MET A 379 -2.51 -15.48 10.77
CA MET A 379 -3.58 -14.49 11.03
C MET A 379 -4.05 -13.79 9.76
N ASN A 380 -3.12 -13.37 8.91
CA ASN A 380 -3.47 -12.69 7.66
C ASN A 380 -4.18 -13.63 6.66
N LEU A 381 -3.82 -14.91 6.64
CA LEU A 381 -4.53 -15.91 5.83
C LEU A 381 -5.92 -16.20 6.35
N ALA A 382 -6.08 -16.34 7.67
CA ALA A 382 -7.39 -16.51 8.30
C ALA A 382 -8.29 -15.28 8.04
N ARG A 383 -7.73 -14.07 8.17
CA ARG A 383 -8.44 -12.83 7.80
C ARG A 383 -8.88 -12.86 6.34
N ALA A 384 -8.00 -13.24 5.41
CA ALA A 384 -8.33 -13.28 3.99
C ALA A 384 -9.45 -14.30 3.68
N ALA A 385 -9.44 -15.46 4.33
CA ALA A 385 -10.49 -16.46 4.20
C ALA A 385 -11.84 -15.95 4.73
N VAL A 386 -11.85 -15.35 5.92
CA VAL A 386 -13.07 -14.75 6.49
C VAL A 386 -13.57 -13.59 5.63
N ASN A 387 -12.66 -12.72 5.15
CA ASN A 387 -12.99 -11.64 4.22
C ASN A 387 -13.68 -12.17 2.96
N LEU A 388 -13.07 -13.15 2.27
CA LEU A 388 -13.64 -13.73 1.06
C LEU A 388 -15.07 -14.26 1.29
N VAL A 389 -15.28 -15.05 2.35
CA VAL A 389 -16.59 -15.62 2.66
C VAL A 389 -17.63 -14.51 2.94
N LEU A 390 -17.29 -13.55 3.81
CA LEU A 390 -18.21 -12.48 4.16
C LEU A 390 -18.47 -11.53 2.99
N SER A 391 -17.46 -11.19 2.21
CA SER A 391 -17.60 -10.32 1.03
C SER A 391 -18.50 -10.97 -0.03
N VAL A 392 -18.36 -12.27 -0.30
CA VAL A 392 -19.24 -13.00 -1.24
C VAL A 392 -20.69 -13.05 -0.72
N LEU A 393 -20.89 -13.28 0.57
CA LEU A 393 -22.24 -13.32 1.16
C LEU A 393 -22.94 -11.95 1.11
N PHE A 394 -22.18 -10.88 1.37
CA PHE A 394 -22.78 -9.54 1.50
C PHE A 394 -22.86 -8.79 0.18
N ILE A 395 -22.01 -9.07 -0.82
CA ILE A 395 -22.04 -8.35 -2.10
C ILE A 395 -23.39 -8.53 -2.81
N VAL A 396 -24.02 -9.70 -2.69
CA VAL A 396 -25.31 -10.00 -3.32
C VAL A 396 -26.45 -9.14 -2.73
N LYS A 397 -26.38 -8.80 -1.43
CA LYS A 397 -27.44 -8.03 -0.74
C LYS A 397 -27.15 -6.52 -0.72
N PHE A 398 -25.90 -6.15 -0.53
CA PHE A 398 -25.50 -4.77 -0.24
C PHE A 398 -24.59 -4.15 -1.30
N GLY A 399 -24.38 -4.85 -2.44
CA GLY A 399 -23.51 -4.34 -3.50
C GLY A 399 -22.09 -4.06 -3.00
N ILE A 400 -21.53 -2.93 -3.38
CA ILE A 400 -20.17 -2.55 -3.03
C ILE A 400 -19.98 -2.37 -1.51
N ALA A 401 -20.99 -1.85 -0.80
CA ALA A 401 -20.96 -1.77 0.66
C ALA A 401 -20.78 -3.14 1.31
N GLY A 402 -21.34 -4.19 0.70
CA GLY A 402 -21.21 -5.57 1.17
C GLY A 402 -19.78 -6.06 1.16
N VAL A 403 -19.01 -5.75 0.12
CA VAL A 403 -17.59 -6.13 0.02
C VAL A 403 -16.79 -5.49 1.17
N PHE A 404 -16.96 -4.20 1.40
CA PHE A 404 -16.23 -3.49 2.45
C PHE A 404 -16.72 -3.81 3.86
N LEU A 405 -18.01 -4.13 4.03
CA LEU A 405 -18.51 -4.69 5.30
C LEU A 405 -17.83 -6.04 5.60
N GLY A 406 -17.68 -6.91 4.60
CA GLY A 406 -16.94 -8.16 4.73
C GLY A 406 -15.49 -7.90 5.17
N THR A 407 -14.84 -6.92 4.58
CA THR A 407 -13.48 -6.51 4.93
C THR A 407 -13.39 -5.98 6.36
N VAL A 408 -14.29 -5.08 6.78
CA VAL A 408 -14.35 -4.57 8.16
C VAL A 408 -14.59 -5.70 9.15
N LEU A 409 -15.60 -6.55 8.91
CA LEU A 409 -15.91 -7.66 9.80
C LEU A 409 -14.78 -8.70 9.87
N SER A 410 -14.03 -8.91 8.80
CA SER A 410 -12.85 -9.78 8.82
C SER A 410 -11.74 -9.23 9.74
N VAL A 411 -11.60 -7.90 9.83
CA VAL A 411 -10.68 -7.25 10.78
C VAL A 411 -11.15 -7.48 12.21
N PHE A 412 -12.45 -7.33 12.46
CA PHE A 412 -13.05 -7.62 13.78
C PHE A 412 -12.89 -9.08 14.18
N ALA A 413 -13.11 -10.01 13.24
CA ALA A 413 -13.07 -11.44 13.52
C ALA A 413 -11.67 -11.97 13.85
N VAL A 414 -10.61 -11.41 13.25
CA VAL A 414 -9.27 -11.99 13.36
C VAL A 414 -8.23 -11.00 13.90
N PRO A 415 -7.70 -10.03 13.13
CA PRO A 415 -6.51 -9.30 13.59
C PRO A 415 -6.76 -8.38 14.77
N LEU A 416 -7.97 -7.86 14.92
CA LEU A 416 -8.28 -6.91 16.00
C LEU A 416 -8.05 -7.48 17.41
N TRP A 417 -8.23 -8.79 17.56
CA TRP A 417 -8.03 -9.50 18.82
C TRP A 417 -6.70 -10.25 18.86
N CYS A 418 -6.36 -10.91 17.75
CA CYS A 418 -5.18 -11.76 17.70
C CYS A 418 -3.87 -10.98 17.77
N GLU A 419 -3.77 -9.83 17.09
CA GLU A 419 -2.54 -9.03 17.08
C GLU A 419 -2.19 -8.47 18.47
N PRO A 420 -3.11 -7.76 19.17
CA PRO A 420 -2.82 -7.33 20.55
C PRO A 420 -2.55 -8.51 21.49
N TYR A 421 -3.33 -9.59 21.38
CA TYR A 421 -3.12 -10.78 22.23
C TYR A 421 -1.72 -11.35 22.05
N VAL A 422 -1.26 -11.52 20.82
CA VAL A 422 0.08 -12.04 20.52
C VAL A 422 1.17 -11.07 20.99
N LEU A 423 1.00 -9.76 20.76
CA LEU A 423 1.96 -8.75 21.20
C LEU A 423 2.09 -8.73 22.73
N TYR A 424 0.96 -8.75 23.45
CA TYR A 424 0.97 -8.72 24.92
C TYR A 424 1.52 -10.03 25.50
N LYS A 425 1.19 -11.18 24.92
CA LYS A 425 1.68 -12.49 25.40
C LYS A 425 3.19 -12.68 25.23
N TYR A 426 3.75 -12.22 24.13
CA TYR A 426 5.16 -12.48 23.78
C TYR A 426 6.06 -11.24 23.94
N GLY A 427 5.51 -10.03 23.86
CA GLY A 427 6.27 -8.78 23.91
C GLY A 427 6.18 -8.03 25.23
N PHE A 428 5.03 -8.02 25.89
CA PHE A 428 4.77 -7.24 27.10
C PHE A 428 4.52 -8.13 28.34
N THR A 429 4.35 -7.50 29.50
CA THR A 429 4.12 -8.21 30.79
C THR A 429 2.68 -8.11 31.26
N ARG A 430 1.90 -7.14 30.74
CA ARG A 430 0.52 -6.85 31.19
C ARG A 430 -0.53 -7.55 30.33
N SER A 431 -1.79 -7.49 30.78
CA SER A 431 -2.94 -8.03 30.03
C SER A 431 -3.37 -7.09 28.91
N ALA A 432 -3.78 -7.65 27.76
CA ALA A 432 -4.34 -6.92 26.63
C ALA A 432 -5.73 -6.28 26.92
N ALA A 433 -6.39 -6.63 28.03
CA ALA A 433 -7.75 -6.16 28.34
C ALA A 433 -7.86 -4.62 28.43
N GLY A 434 -6.87 -3.97 29.05
CA GLY A 434 -6.82 -2.50 29.13
C GLY A 434 -6.68 -1.85 27.78
N PHE A 435 -5.89 -2.43 26.88
CA PHE A 435 -5.75 -1.96 25.51
C PHE A 435 -7.06 -2.12 24.72
N ALA A 436 -7.76 -3.26 24.87
CA ALA A 436 -9.03 -3.50 24.21
C ALA A 436 -10.12 -2.51 24.63
N ALA A 437 -10.19 -2.18 25.93
CA ALA A 437 -11.11 -1.17 26.44
C ALA A 437 -10.81 0.24 25.87
N GLU A 438 -9.51 0.64 25.85
CA GLU A 438 -9.11 1.92 25.22
C GLU A 438 -9.46 1.96 23.74
N PHE A 439 -9.22 0.88 23.01
CA PHE A 439 -9.56 0.75 21.60
C PHE A 439 -11.05 0.93 21.35
N ALA A 440 -11.91 0.30 22.16
CA ALA A 440 -13.36 0.44 22.05
C ALA A 440 -13.81 1.88 22.28
N VAL A 441 -13.26 2.56 23.30
CA VAL A 441 -13.55 3.98 23.58
C VAL A 441 -13.11 4.87 22.40
N PHE A 442 -11.92 4.66 21.88
CA PHE A 442 -11.40 5.42 20.74
C PHE A 442 -12.24 5.25 19.48
N THR A 443 -12.64 4.02 19.19
CA THR A 443 -13.49 3.72 18.03
C THR A 443 -14.87 4.34 18.16
N LEU A 444 -15.53 4.19 19.32
CA LEU A 444 -16.82 4.81 19.58
C LEU A 444 -16.73 6.36 19.44
N PHE A 445 -15.72 6.95 20.02
CA PHE A 445 -15.47 8.39 19.91
C PHE A 445 -15.30 8.83 18.45
N SER A 446 -14.49 8.10 17.65
CA SER A 446 -14.29 8.40 16.22
C SER A 446 -15.60 8.33 15.44
N VAL A 447 -16.43 7.32 15.70
CA VAL A 447 -17.75 7.19 15.06
C VAL A 447 -18.65 8.37 15.41
N LEU A 448 -18.72 8.76 16.69
CA LEU A 448 -19.52 9.91 17.11
C LEU A 448 -19.02 11.22 16.48
N CYS A 449 -17.70 11.42 16.41
CA CYS A 449 -17.13 12.59 15.72
C CYS A 449 -17.47 12.59 14.21
N CYS A 450 -17.38 11.44 13.54
CA CYS A 450 -17.75 11.32 12.12
C CYS A 450 -19.23 11.66 11.89
N ILE A 451 -20.14 11.16 12.75
CA ILE A 451 -21.56 11.45 12.69
C ILE A 451 -21.80 12.95 12.91
N LEU A 452 -21.18 13.55 13.93
CA LEU A 452 -21.31 14.98 14.21
C LEU A 452 -20.83 15.83 13.03
N CYS A 453 -19.63 15.56 12.51
CA CYS A 453 -19.07 16.26 11.36
C CYS A 453 -19.97 16.13 10.12
N PHE A 454 -20.52 14.94 9.87
CA PHE A 454 -21.44 14.72 8.76
C PHE A 454 -22.68 15.60 8.89
N PHE A 455 -23.35 15.62 10.05
CA PHE A 455 -24.54 16.44 10.26
C PHE A 455 -24.28 17.94 10.18
N VAL A 456 -23.14 18.42 10.66
CA VAL A 456 -22.75 19.82 10.55
C VAL A 456 -22.48 20.24 9.09
N CYS A 457 -21.91 19.34 8.30
CA CYS A 457 -21.49 19.66 6.94
C CYS A 457 -22.51 19.27 5.85
N LYS A 458 -23.57 18.50 6.15
CA LYS A 458 -24.47 17.92 5.14
C LYS A 458 -25.10 18.97 4.21
N ASP A 459 -25.49 20.15 4.76
CA ASP A 459 -26.22 21.18 4.04
C ASP A 459 -25.30 22.14 3.25
N PHE A 460 -23.97 21.97 3.29
CA PHE A 460 -23.05 22.78 2.51
C PHE A 460 -23.15 22.41 1.02
N PRO A 461 -23.16 23.38 0.09
CA PRO A 461 -23.19 23.09 -1.34
C PRO A 461 -21.90 22.35 -1.80
N PRO A 462 -21.99 21.50 -2.85
CA PRO A 462 -20.83 20.78 -3.38
C PRO A 462 -19.97 21.66 -4.32
N THR A 463 -19.42 22.76 -3.78
CA THR A 463 -18.48 23.65 -4.49
C THR A 463 -17.08 23.52 -3.92
N LEU A 464 -16.06 23.94 -4.68
CA LEU A 464 -14.67 23.89 -4.22
C LEU A 464 -14.47 24.60 -2.87
N PHE A 465 -15.03 25.80 -2.73
CA PHE A 465 -14.94 26.58 -1.48
C PHE A 465 -15.55 25.82 -0.31
N TYR A 466 -16.77 25.32 -0.46
CA TYR A 466 -17.44 24.57 0.60
C TYR A 466 -16.80 23.19 0.86
N THR A 467 -16.15 22.58 -0.13
CA THR A 467 -15.40 21.35 0.08
C THR A 467 -14.16 21.59 0.95
N VAL A 468 -13.44 22.69 0.73
CA VAL A 468 -12.33 23.11 1.60
C VAL A 468 -12.84 23.48 2.99
N LEU A 469 -13.98 24.19 3.07
CA LEU A 469 -14.61 24.53 4.33
C LEU A 469 -15.04 23.27 5.12
N ARG A 470 -15.64 22.26 4.47
CA ARG A 470 -15.96 20.95 5.07
C ARG A 470 -14.72 20.31 5.68
N ALA A 471 -13.61 20.29 4.95
CA ALA A 471 -12.35 19.75 5.45
C ALA A 471 -11.86 20.51 6.70
N GLY A 472 -11.86 21.84 6.66
CA GLY A 472 -11.45 22.68 7.78
C GLY A 472 -12.34 22.53 9.00
N VAL A 473 -13.66 22.57 8.82
CA VAL A 473 -14.65 22.43 9.91
C VAL A 473 -14.54 21.03 10.53
N SER A 474 -14.47 19.97 9.71
CA SER A 474 -14.35 18.59 10.23
C SER A 474 -13.03 18.38 11.00
N ALA A 475 -11.92 18.94 10.50
CA ALA A 475 -10.64 18.88 11.19
C ALA A 475 -10.66 19.66 12.52
N LEU A 476 -11.27 20.84 12.54
CA LEU A 476 -11.40 21.64 13.76
C LEU A 476 -12.29 20.97 14.81
N ILE A 477 -13.47 20.50 14.42
CA ILE A 477 -14.41 19.82 15.34
C ILE A 477 -13.75 18.59 15.94
N SER A 478 -13.17 17.71 15.12
CA SER A 478 -12.55 16.47 15.58
C SER A 478 -11.33 16.74 16.47
N SER A 479 -10.47 17.69 16.09
CA SER A 479 -9.31 18.08 16.91
C SER A 479 -9.70 18.70 18.23
N ALA A 480 -10.68 19.61 18.24
CA ALA A 480 -11.20 20.22 19.46
C ALA A 480 -11.83 19.17 20.38
N ALA A 481 -12.64 18.25 19.83
CA ALA A 481 -13.22 17.15 20.59
C ALA A 481 -12.16 16.25 21.23
N ILE A 482 -11.07 15.92 20.52
CA ILE A 482 -9.94 15.14 21.05
C ILE A 482 -9.27 15.87 22.21
N VAL A 483 -8.99 17.18 22.06
CA VAL A 483 -8.36 17.99 23.10
C VAL A 483 -9.25 18.07 24.36
N ILE A 484 -10.55 18.24 24.20
CA ILE A 484 -11.51 18.34 25.31
C ILE A 484 -11.69 16.99 26.01
N CYS A 485 -11.85 15.89 25.26
CA CYS A 485 -12.17 14.59 25.85
C CYS A 485 -10.93 13.83 26.38
N PHE A 486 -9.74 14.08 25.81
CA PHE A 486 -8.51 13.36 26.16
C PHE A 486 -7.32 14.25 26.57
N PRO A 487 -7.51 15.32 27.38
CA PRO A 487 -6.43 16.27 27.68
C PRO A 487 -5.23 15.62 28.37
N LYS A 488 -5.47 14.69 29.30
CA LYS A 488 -4.40 13.96 30.02
C LYS A 488 -3.56 13.08 29.10
N LYS A 489 -4.19 12.41 28.11
CA LYS A 489 -3.46 11.56 27.15
C LYS A 489 -2.66 12.43 26.18
N LEU A 490 -3.22 13.54 25.72
CA LEU A 490 -2.52 14.49 24.85
C LEU A 490 -1.26 15.04 25.53
N ILE A 491 -1.38 15.52 26.77
CA ILE A 491 -0.22 16.00 27.55
C ILE A 491 0.79 14.87 27.77
N GLY A 492 0.33 13.64 28.03
CA GLY A 492 1.17 12.46 28.21
C GLY A 492 2.01 12.08 26.99
N VAL A 493 1.57 12.41 25.77
CA VAL A 493 2.37 12.18 24.54
C VAL A 493 3.63 13.03 24.54
N PHE A 494 3.53 14.30 24.98
CA PHE A 494 4.64 15.26 24.96
C PHE A 494 5.54 15.20 26.20
N LYS A 495 5.14 14.44 27.23
CA LYS A 495 6.02 14.19 28.38
C LYS A 495 7.03 13.07 28.05
N PRO A 496 8.32 13.25 28.36
CA PRO A 496 9.37 12.26 28.10
C PRO A 496 9.14 10.92 28.82
#